data_cacf8662eb295c8aee36d9a3ab960834
#
_entry.id   cacf8662eb295c8aee36d9a3ab960834
#
_cell.length_a   1.000
_cell.length_b   1.000
_cell.length_c   1.000
_cell.angle_alpha   90.00
_cell.angle_beta   90.00
_cell.angle_gamma   90.00
#
_symmetry.space_group_name_H-M   'P 1'
#
loop_
_entity.id
_entity.type
_entity.pdbx_description
1 polymer ?
#
loop_
_entity_poly.entity_id
_entity_poly.type
_entity_poly.pdbx_seq_one_letter_code
_entity_poly.pdbx_strand_id
1 'polypeptide(L)'
;MNSTTPIRHISDTALWVAVYRAQESERADAVFRDPYASKLAGERGVQIAAAMPFARRHSWSYTARTWLVDQVIERSVRQGTDMIINLAAGLDSRPYRMQLPTALRWIEIDLPDMLNYKQEVLATERPVCALDRVPLDL
;
A
#
# COMPACT_ATOMS: atom_id res chain seq x y z
N MET A 1 -18.40 24.68 16.20
CA MET A 1 -17.79 24.22 14.94
C MET A 1 -17.05 22.91 15.23
N ASN A 2 -17.64 21.80 14.85
CA ASN A 2 -16.97 20.51 15.04
C ASN A 2 -15.89 20.39 13.95
N SER A 3 -14.66 20.65 14.33
CA SER A 3 -13.48 20.23 13.55
C SER A 3 -13.42 18.70 13.60
N THR A 4 -14.18 18.04 12.75
CA THR A 4 -14.03 16.60 12.57
C THR A 4 -12.71 16.37 11.88
N THR A 5 -11.70 15.95 12.65
CA THR A 5 -10.43 15.52 12.11
C THR A 5 -10.70 14.49 10.99
N PRO A 6 -10.20 14.68 9.77
CA PRO A 6 -10.46 13.72 8.67
C PRO A 6 -9.92 12.33 9.00
N ILE A 7 -8.88 12.24 9.80
CA ILE A 7 -8.30 10.98 10.29
C ILE A 7 -8.91 10.68 11.65
N ARG A 8 -9.65 9.57 11.75
CA ARG A 8 -10.31 9.09 12.97
C ARG A 8 -9.61 7.88 13.57
N HIS A 9 -8.87 7.16 12.74
CA HIS A 9 -8.18 5.94 13.12
C HIS A 9 -6.84 5.84 12.38
N ILE A 10 -5.88 5.12 12.95
CA ILE A 10 -4.56 4.92 12.31
C ILE A 10 -4.70 4.30 10.92
N SER A 11 -5.70 3.45 10.72
CA SER A 11 -6.04 2.84 9.43
C SER A 11 -6.43 3.84 8.35
N ASP A 12 -6.96 5.01 8.72
CA ASP A 12 -7.33 6.07 7.77
C ASP A 12 -6.12 6.60 7.01
N THR A 13 -4.93 6.57 7.64
CA THR A 13 -3.68 6.97 6.98
C THR A 13 -3.34 6.06 5.81
N ALA A 14 -3.53 4.76 5.96
CA ALA A 14 -3.29 3.81 4.87
C ALA A 14 -4.25 4.03 3.69
N LEU A 15 -5.50 4.36 3.97
CA LEU A 15 -6.52 4.61 2.93
C LEU A 15 -6.16 5.81 2.05
N TRP A 16 -5.87 6.97 2.65
CA TRP A 16 -5.56 8.15 1.84
C TRP A 16 -4.22 8.06 1.11
N VAL A 17 -3.23 7.37 1.67
CA VAL A 17 -1.96 7.10 0.96
C VAL A 17 -2.20 6.21 -0.26
N ALA A 18 -3.12 5.25 -0.19
CA ALA A 18 -3.50 4.44 -1.35
C ALA A 18 -4.12 5.29 -2.48
N VAL A 19 -4.83 6.39 -2.16
CA VAL A 19 -5.34 7.33 -3.17
C VAL A 19 -4.21 7.90 -4.02
N TYR A 20 -3.08 8.28 -3.42
CA TYR A 20 -1.96 8.85 -4.17
C TYR A 20 -1.28 7.83 -5.08
N ARG A 21 -1.21 6.56 -4.66
CA ARG A 21 -0.73 5.49 -5.54
C ARG A 21 -1.67 5.27 -6.73
N ALA A 22 -2.99 5.36 -6.49
CA ALA A 22 -3.98 5.29 -7.55
C ALA A 22 -3.82 6.45 -8.55
N GLN A 23 -3.70 7.68 -8.05
CA GLN A 23 -3.50 8.88 -8.89
C GLN A 23 -2.22 8.80 -9.72
N GLU A 24 -1.11 8.36 -9.13
CA GLU A 24 0.14 8.14 -9.88
C GLU A 24 -0.06 7.11 -10.99
N SER A 25 -0.78 6.05 -10.71
CA SER A 25 -1.01 4.96 -11.66
C SER A 25 -1.83 5.36 -12.90
N GLU A 26 -2.62 6.44 -12.80
CA GLU A 26 -3.40 7.00 -13.90
C GLU A 26 -2.60 7.91 -14.83
N ARG A 27 -1.41 8.34 -14.41
CA ARG A 27 -0.58 9.24 -15.20
C ARG A 27 0.02 8.51 -16.41
N ALA A 28 0.15 9.21 -17.52
CA ALA A 28 0.82 8.67 -18.72
C ALA A 28 2.30 8.37 -18.45
N ASP A 29 2.96 9.21 -17.65
CA ASP A 29 4.37 9.15 -17.24
C ASP A 29 4.56 8.55 -15.84
N ALA A 30 3.64 7.69 -15.38
CA ALA A 30 3.69 7.08 -14.06
C ALA A 30 5.01 6.32 -13.84
N VAL A 31 5.66 6.57 -12.68
CA VAL A 31 6.92 5.91 -12.31
C VAL A 31 6.70 4.51 -11.73
N PHE A 32 5.49 4.20 -11.32
CA PHE A 32 5.01 2.85 -11.02
C PHE A 32 3.51 2.75 -11.33
N ARG A 33 3.01 1.53 -11.39
CA ARG A 33 1.56 1.29 -11.51
C ARG A 33 1.10 0.34 -10.40
N ASP A 34 0.02 0.74 -9.74
CA ASP A 34 -0.65 -0.03 -8.71
C ASP A 34 -2.13 -0.21 -9.09
N PRO A 35 -2.47 -1.29 -9.80
CA PRO A 35 -3.84 -1.51 -10.25
C PRO A 35 -4.82 -1.78 -9.11
N TYR A 36 -4.32 -2.03 -7.91
CA TYR A 36 -5.13 -2.33 -6.72
C TYR A 36 -5.37 -1.11 -5.84
N ALA A 37 -4.60 -0.04 -6.01
CA ALA A 37 -4.60 1.10 -5.10
C ALA A 37 -5.97 1.79 -4.98
N SER A 38 -6.69 1.97 -6.09
CA SER A 38 -8.02 2.59 -6.09
C SER A 38 -9.04 1.75 -5.30
N LYS A 39 -9.01 0.43 -5.52
CA LYS A 39 -9.87 -0.53 -4.81
C LYS A 39 -9.58 -0.56 -3.31
N LEU A 40 -8.28 -0.54 -2.95
CA LEU A 40 -7.83 -0.51 -1.55
C LEU A 40 -8.18 0.80 -0.84
N ALA A 41 -8.08 1.94 -1.53
CA ALA A 41 -8.42 3.24 -0.97
C ALA A 41 -9.92 3.36 -0.66
N GLY A 42 -10.77 2.86 -1.56
CA GLY A 42 -12.22 2.96 -1.45
C GLY A 42 -12.72 4.40 -1.37
N GLU A 43 -14.01 4.57 -1.18
CA GLU A 43 -14.62 5.90 -1.05
C GLU A 43 -14.11 6.67 0.18
N ARG A 44 -13.86 5.96 1.28
CA ARG A 44 -13.36 6.57 2.51
C ARG A 44 -12.00 7.20 2.31
N GLY A 45 -11.08 6.53 1.61
CA GLY A 45 -9.76 7.08 1.28
C GLY A 45 -9.86 8.36 0.44
N VAL A 46 -10.74 8.35 -0.56
CA VAL A 46 -10.99 9.53 -1.42
C VAL A 46 -11.52 10.72 -0.60
N GLN A 47 -12.47 10.48 0.29
CA GLN A 47 -13.02 11.51 1.17
C GLN A 47 -11.94 12.12 2.08
N ILE A 48 -11.09 11.28 2.68
CA ILE A 48 -10.00 11.73 3.53
C ILE A 48 -8.99 12.55 2.73
N ALA A 49 -8.56 12.05 1.56
CA ALA A 49 -7.60 12.75 0.70
C ALA A 49 -8.14 14.13 0.25
N ALA A 50 -9.43 14.23 -0.08
CA ALA A 50 -10.07 15.49 -0.44
C ALA A 50 -10.11 16.49 0.72
N ALA A 51 -10.23 16.01 1.96
CA ALA A 51 -10.24 16.85 3.17
C ALA A 51 -8.84 17.28 3.63
N MET A 52 -7.76 16.83 2.96
CA MET A 52 -6.38 17.10 3.33
C MET A 52 -5.59 17.80 2.21
N PRO A 53 -5.91 19.07 1.87
CA PRO A 53 -5.28 19.77 0.75
C PRO A 53 -3.76 19.95 0.90
N PHE A 54 -3.27 20.07 2.14
CA PHE A 54 -1.84 20.14 2.41
C PHE A 54 -1.11 18.84 2.05
N ALA A 55 -1.68 17.69 2.38
CA ALA A 55 -1.13 16.39 2.02
C ALA A 55 -1.06 16.22 0.50
N ARG A 56 -2.06 16.73 -0.24
CA ARG A 56 -2.07 16.72 -1.70
C ARG A 56 -0.88 17.48 -2.31
N ARG A 57 -0.50 18.62 -1.73
CA ARG A 57 0.67 19.40 -2.18
C ARG A 57 1.99 18.63 -2.05
N HIS A 58 2.06 17.68 -1.13
CA HIS A 58 3.25 16.87 -0.85
C HIS A 58 3.12 15.42 -1.34
N SER A 59 2.10 15.13 -2.15
CA SER A 59 1.84 13.77 -2.66
C SER A 59 3.02 13.16 -3.42
N TRP A 60 3.85 14.00 -4.07
CA TRP A 60 5.07 13.57 -4.75
C TRP A 60 6.02 12.78 -3.84
N SER A 61 6.06 13.10 -2.53
CA SER A 61 6.94 12.40 -1.59
C SER A 61 6.49 10.95 -1.35
N TYR A 62 5.19 10.68 -1.38
CA TYR A 62 4.65 9.32 -1.29
C TYR A 62 4.93 8.52 -2.56
N THR A 63 4.81 9.17 -3.72
CA THR A 63 5.18 8.58 -5.01
C THR A 63 6.67 8.23 -5.03
N ALA A 64 7.55 9.17 -4.68
CA ALA A 64 8.99 8.96 -4.64
C ALA A 64 9.37 7.83 -3.66
N ARG A 65 8.78 7.80 -2.46
CA ARG A 65 9.02 6.74 -1.47
C ARG A 65 8.59 5.37 -2.00
N THR A 66 7.43 5.29 -2.63
CA THR A 66 6.94 4.03 -3.19
C THR A 66 7.90 3.51 -4.24
N TRP A 67 8.30 4.36 -5.20
CA TRP A 67 9.24 4.01 -6.25
C TRP A 67 10.60 3.59 -5.70
N LEU A 68 11.17 4.36 -4.76
CA LEU A 68 12.47 4.04 -4.15
C LEU A 68 12.44 2.68 -3.43
N VAL A 69 11.39 2.40 -2.66
CA VAL A 69 11.25 1.11 -1.99
C VAL A 69 11.11 -0.03 -3.01
N ASP A 70 10.37 0.18 -4.09
CA ASP A 70 10.29 -0.81 -5.18
C ASP A 70 11.67 -1.13 -5.75
N GLN A 71 12.50 -0.10 -6.03
CA GLN A 71 13.86 -0.28 -6.53
C GLN A 71 14.77 -1.04 -5.53
N VAL A 72 14.64 -0.75 -4.23
CA VAL A 72 15.39 -1.47 -3.19
C VAL A 72 15.00 -2.94 -3.15
N ILE A 73 13.69 -3.23 -3.18
CA ILE A 73 13.18 -4.61 -3.17
C ILE A 73 13.67 -5.36 -4.42
N GLU A 74 13.50 -4.81 -5.61
CA GLU A 74 13.96 -5.44 -6.84
C GLU A 74 15.45 -5.74 -6.83
N ARG A 75 16.27 -4.80 -6.36
CA ARG A 75 17.70 -5.00 -6.21
C ARG A 75 18.04 -6.12 -5.23
N SER A 76 17.40 -6.11 -4.06
CA SER A 76 17.63 -7.11 -3.01
C SER A 76 17.26 -8.51 -3.49
N VAL A 77 16.13 -8.66 -4.16
CA VAL A 77 15.70 -9.94 -4.73
C VAL A 77 16.68 -10.43 -5.80
N ARG A 78 17.16 -9.54 -6.70
CA ARG A 78 18.21 -9.91 -7.66
C ARG A 78 19.53 -10.32 -7.01
N GLN A 79 19.81 -9.85 -5.80
CA GLN A 79 20.99 -10.23 -5.01
C GLN A 79 20.80 -11.49 -4.16
N GLY A 80 19.65 -12.15 -4.27
CA GLY A 80 19.38 -13.42 -3.62
C GLY A 80 18.55 -13.35 -2.33
N THR A 81 17.94 -12.20 -2.02
CA THR A 81 16.96 -12.12 -0.92
C THR A 81 15.77 -13.03 -1.23
N ASP A 82 15.46 -13.94 -0.32
CA ASP A 82 14.40 -14.95 -0.44
C ASP A 82 13.23 -14.70 0.53
N MET A 83 13.35 -13.70 1.41
CA MET A 83 12.32 -13.32 2.36
C MET A 83 12.24 -11.79 2.52
N ILE A 84 11.01 -11.27 2.55
CA ILE A 84 10.71 -9.88 2.90
C ILE A 84 9.75 -9.88 4.08
N ILE A 85 10.06 -9.08 5.09
CA ILE A 85 9.17 -8.81 6.24
C ILE A 85 8.73 -7.36 6.14
N ASN A 86 7.44 -7.14 5.97
CA ASN A 86 6.82 -5.83 5.87
C ASN A 86 6.09 -5.49 7.17
N LEU A 87 6.72 -4.67 8.00
CA LEU A 87 6.16 -4.21 9.27
C LEU A 87 5.24 -3.02 9.05
N ALA A 88 4.11 -3.00 9.73
CA ALA A 88 3.05 -2.02 9.52
C ALA A 88 2.67 -1.95 8.04
N ALA A 89 2.34 -3.10 7.47
CA ALA A 89 2.19 -3.31 6.04
C ALA A 89 1.07 -2.47 5.41
N GLY A 90 0.07 -2.06 6.19
CA GLY A 90 -1.04 -1.25 5.72
C GLY A 90 -1.69 -1.82 4.47
N LEU A 91 -1.89 -0.98 3.48
CA LEU A 91 -2.46 -1.34 2.19
C LEU A 91 -1.41 -1.49 1.08
N ASP A 92 -0.21 -1.94 1.44
CA ASP A 92 0.83 -2.27 0.48
C ASP A 92 0.37 -3.41 -0.44
N SER A 93 0.44 -3.19 -1.75
CA SER A 93 0.02 -4.14 -2.78
C SER A 93 1.19 -4.82 -3.51
N ARG A 94 2.43 -4.58 -3.09
CA ARG A 94 3.62 -5.10 -3.77
C ARG A 94 3.61 -6.59 -4.01
N PRO A 95 3.14 -7.44 -3.07
CA PRO A 95 3.02 -8.88 -3.30
C PRO A 95 2.10 -9.28 -4.45
N TYR A 96 1.27 -8.35 -4.92
CA TYR A 96 0.32 -8.56 -6.03
C TYR A 96 0.78 -7.88 -7.32
N ARG A 97 1.43 -6.71 -7.24
CA ARG A 97 1.72 -5.85 -8.40
C ARG A 97 3.14 -5.93 -8.94
N MET A 98 4.11 -6.29 -8.10
CA MET A 98 5.51 -6.39 -8.51
C MET A 98 5.82 -7.72 -9.17
N GLN A 99 6.82 -7.73 -10.07
CA GLN A 99 7.37 -8.96 -10.63
C GLN A 99 8.33 -9.59 -9.61
N LEU A 100 7.82 -10.53 -8.83
CA LEU A 100 8.56 -11.21 -7.78
C LEU A 100 8.66 -12.71 -8.08
N PRO A 101 9.74 -13.39 -7.62
CA PRO A 101 9.81 -14.84 -7.68
C PRO A 101 8.66 -15.49 -6.92
N THR A 102 8.07 -16.54 -7.46
CA THR A 102 6.96 -17.26 -6.81
C THR A 102 7.34 -17.87 -5.47
N ALA A 103 8.62 -18.23 -5.29
CA ALA A 103 9.17 -18.80 -4.07
C ALA A 103 9.57 -17.74 -3.04
N LEU A 104 9.58 -16.45 -3.39
CA LEU A 104 9.88 -15.38 -2.43
C LEU A 104 8.85 -15.39 -1.31
N ARG A 105 9.32 -15.47 -0.08
CA ARG A 105 8.45 -15.35 1.08
C ARG A 105 8.21 -13.90 1.42
N TRP A 106 6.93 -13.50 1.47
CA TRP A 106 6.52 -12.15 1.86
C TRP A 106 5.63 -12.22 3.09
N ILE A 107 6.07 -11.62 4.18
CA ILE A 107 5.35 -11.63 5.46
C ILE A 107 4.88 -10.22 5.74
N GLU A 108 3.57 -10.02 5.81
CA GLU A 108 2.93 -8.76 6.22
C GLU A 108 2.55 -8.84 7.68
N ILE A 109 2.96 -7.83 8.46
CA ILE A 109 2.63 -7.70 9.87
C ILE A 109 1.90 -6.38 10.07
N ASP A 110 0.69 -6.42 10.61
CA ASP A 110 -0.13 -5.23 10.91
C ASP A 110 -1.25 -5.61 11.88
N LEU A 111 -2.04 -4.61 12.28
CA LEU A 111 -3.24 -4.81 13.09
C LEU A 111 -4.22 -5.77 12.41
N PRO A 112 -4.93 -6.62 13.19
CA PRO A 112 -5.89 -7.59 12.63
C PRO A 112 -6.91 -6.95 11.69
N ASP A 113 -7.50 -5.82 12.06
CA ASP A 113 -8.52 -5.15 11.25
C ASP A 113 -7.99 -4.66 9.91
N MET A 114 -6.73 -4.19 9.87
CA MET A 114 -6.07 -3.75 8.65
C MET A 114 -5.84 -4.93 7.70
N LEU A 115 -5.31 -6.03 8.22
CA LEU A 115 -5.07 -7.23 7.43
C LEU A 115 -6.36 -7.86 6.91
N ASN A 116 -7.42 -7.90 7.73
CA ASN A 116 -8.74 -8.40 7.35
C ASN A 116 -9.34 -7.55 6.23
N TYR A 117 -9.34 -6.22 6.38
CA TYR A 117 -9.82 -5.31 5.34
C TYR A 117 -9.10 -5.55 4.00
N LYS A 118 -7.78 -5.59 4.04
CA LYS A 118 -6.95 -5.84 2.86
C LYS A 118 -7.26 -7.19 2.21
N GLN A 119 -7.41 -8.22 3.00
CA GLN A 119 -7.74 -9.57 2.53
C GLN A 119 -9.12 -9.62 1.88
N GLU A 120 -10.11 -8.96 2.45
CA GLU A 120 -11.46 -8.86 1.88
C GLU A 120 -11.45 -8.12 0.54
N VAL A 121 -10.81 -6.96 0.48
CA VAL A 121 -10.72 -6.16 -0.76
C VAL A 121 -10.00 -6.91 -1.89
N LEU A 122 -8.97 -7.69 -1.55
CA LEU A 122 -8.15 -8.43 -2.51
C LEU A 122 -8.55 -9.92 -2.61
N ALA A 123 -9.74 -10.31 -2.12
CA ALA A 123 -10.16 -11.72 -2.05
C ALA A 123 -10.17 -12.44 -3.39
N THR A 124 -10.41 -11.72 -4.50
CA THR A 124 -10.41 -12.28 -5.87
C THR A 124 -9.05 -12.21 -6.56
N GLU A 125 -8.08 -11.56 -5.93
CA GLU A 125 -6.73 -11.39 -6.47
C GLU A 125 -5.79 -12.47 -5.90
N ARG A 126 -4.73 -12.74 -6.65
CA ARG A 126 -3.71 -13.69 -6.20
C ARG A 126 -2.36 -13.00 -6.07
N PRO A 127 -1.66 -13.16 -4.95
CA PRO A 127 -0.28 -12.68 -4.83
C PRO A 127 0.62 -13.46 -5.81
N VAL A 128 1.66 -12.79 -6.29
CA VAL A 128 2.65 -13.37 -7.22
C VAL A 128 3.73 -14.18 -6.50
N CYS A 129 3.82 -14.06 -5.19
CA CYS A 129 4.81 -14.71 -4.32
C CYS A 129 4.12 -15.45 -3.15
N ALA A 130 4.90 -16.08 -2.29
CA ALA A 130 4.39 -16.78 -1.10
C ALA A 130 4.09 -15.78 0.00
N LEU A 131 2.84 -15.32 0.09
CA LEU A 131 2.38 -14.30 1.02
C LEU A 131 1.77 -14.89 2.28
N ASP A 132 2.30 -14.47 3.44
CA ASP A 132 1.75 -14.73 4.76
C ASP A 132 1.34 -13.42 5.45
N ARG A 133 0.27 -13.44 6.25
CA ARG A 133 -0.20 -12.31 7.06
C ARG A 133 -0.21 -12.69 8.53
N VAL A 134 0.47 -11.88 9.34
CA VAL A 134 0.61 -12.09 10.79
C VAL A 134 -0.02 -10.90 11.51
N PRO A 135 -1.19 -11.08 12.14
CA PRO A 135 -1.82 -10.03 12.92
C PRO A 135 -1.04 -9.78 14.21
N LEU A 136 -0.53 -8.57 14.37
CA LEU A 136 0.24 -8.15 15.52
C LEU A 136 0.13 -6.64 15.69
N ASP A 137 -0.08 -6.19 16.92
CA ASP A 137 0.05 -4.79 17.31
C ASP A 137 1.52 -4.51 17.61
N LEU A 138 2.12 -3.64 16.80
CA LEU A 138 3.55 -3.30 16.85
C LEU A 138 3.83 -2.13 17.78
#